data_9b9d792ea95f03d0271b0b6d5b8d3202
#
_entry.id   9b9d792ea95f03d0271b0b6d5b8d3202
#
_cell.length_a   1.000
_cell.length_b   1.000
_cell.length_c   1.000
_cell.angle_alpha   90.00
_cell.angle_beta   90.00
_cell.angle_gamma   90.00
#
_symmetry.space_group_name_H-M   'P 1'
#
loop_
_entity.id
_entity.type
_entity.pdbx_description
1 polymer ?
#
loop_
_entity_poly.entity_id
_entity_poly.type
_entity_poly.pdbx_seq_one_letter_code
_entity_poly.pdbx_strand_id
1 'polypeptide(L)'
;MIGASKPLESSSDMEVNIVRKAMMALVPLMVLMYIVAYIDRQNVSFAKLQMVSSLGWSESAFGLGASLFFIGYLVFSVPGNLLLSRVGAKRWFALSLLVWGIITFTLSVTRDMKTFYFLRFALGIAEASFYPGLIYFSTCWFPTKYRPKIVGFLVTASMVANAVGAPFNGWMLSLHGLMGFEGWQLLFMATGSLSLFLIIPVLVWFPAKIEHARFLNAQEKQWLKDKLAYERSLETDKSVDSVFRSLTDKRVLALALVYGFICFGAYGISYWLPTIVKSFGASDLVNGFVNIIPWTMVIIMLRWLTKKPERTDNPYLNVAFPMFTAALCLILSVLTFHTPVVSFICICGVVLSVFAIQPCFWNMAKFLSGSSAAAGLALINSLANLGGFFSQNTIPLVRDMMNNPSAPMIYIAIVMTIGGISTMMIIRWLKNSAAAEAHTQQAVANA
;
A
#
# COMPACT_ATOMS: atom_id res chain seq x y z
N MET A 1 -26.77 -7.96 33.50
CA MET A 1 -25.72 -6.95 33.57
C MET A 1 -24.58 -7.49 34.42
N ILE A 2 -23.62 -8.16 33.81
CA ILE A 2 -22.39 -8.61 34.50
C ILE A 2 -21.43 -7.44 34.34
N GLY A 3 -21.18 -6.72 35.45
CA GLY A 3 -20.26 -5.59 35.48
C GLY A 3 -18.87 -6.01 35.04
N ALA A 4 -18.39 -5.46 33.95
CA ALA A 4 -17.02 -5.59 33.54
C ALA A 4 -16.15 -4.95 34.64
N SER A 5 -15.54 -5.79 35.48
CA SER A 5 -14.60 -5.32 36.52
C SER A 5 -13.45 -4.60 35.83
N LYS A 6 -13.15 -3.37 36.30
CA LYS A 6 -11.99 -2.59 35.88
C LYS A 6 -10.76 -3.51 35.97
N PRO A 7 -9.94 -3.64 34.89
CA PRO A 7 -8.76 -4.50 34.94
C PRO A 7 -7.89 -4.03 36.11
N LEU A 8 -7.41 -4.96 36.93
CA LEU A 8 -6.44 -4.69 37.99
C LEU A 8 -5.34 -3.82 37.42
N GLU A 9 -4.99 -2.73 38.09
CA GLU A 9 -3.83 -1.89 37.78
C GLU A 9 -2.57 -2.77 37.88
N SER A 10 -2.28 -3.46 36.76
CA SER A 10 -1.02 -4.16 36.59
C SER A 10 0.06 -3.10 36.46
N SER A 11 1.18 -3.30 37.11
CA SER A 11 2.32 -2.42 36.97
C SER A 11 2.58 -2.15 35.48
N SER A 12 2.85 -0.92 35.11
CA SER A 12 3.24 -0.48 33.75
C SER A 12 4.23 -1.47 33.08
N ASP A 13 5.05 -2.11 33.89
CA ASP A 13 6.08 -3.06 33.50
C ASP A 13 5.52 -4.41 33.00
N MET A 14 4.43 -4.90 33.57
CA MET A 14 3.79 -6.15 33.11
C MET A 14 3.17 -5.97 31.73
N GLU A 15 2.43 -4.88 31.50
CA GLU A 15 1.87 -4.53 30.18
C GLU A 15 2.98 -4.44 29.13
N VAL A 16 4.03 -3.68 29.40
CA VAL A 16 5.16 -3.49 28.50
C VAL A 16 5.83 -4.83 28.18
N ASN A 17 6.01 -5.71 29.16
CA ASN A 17 6.62 -7.02 28.97
C ASN A 17 5.75 -7.95 28.11
N ILE A 18 4.44 -8.01 28.36
CA ILE A 18 3.50 -8.82 27.56
C ILE A 18 3.50 -8.35 26.10
N VAL A 19 3.37 -7.03 25.90
CA VAL A 19 3.36 -6.45 24.55
C VAL A 19 4.70 -6.67 23.85
N ARG A 20 5.83 -6.55 24.56
CA ARG A 20 7.16 -6.84 23.98
C ARG A 20 7.28 -8.29 23.52
N LYS A 21 6.84 -9.27 24.33
CA LYS A 21 6.81 -10.69 23.94
C LYS A 21 5.94 -10.93 22.71
N ALA A 22 4.74 -10.35 22.68
CA ALA A 22 3.84 -10.45 21.54
C ALA A 22 4.44 -9.80 20.29
N MET A 23 5.07 -8.62 20.41
CA MET A 23 5.75 -7.96 19.29
C MET A 23 6.88 -8.83 18.72
N MET A 24 7.75 -9.37 19.57
CA MET A 24 8.86 -10.21 19.11
C MET A 24 8.40 -11.51 18.46
N ALA A 25 7.28 -12.07 18.91
CA ALA A 25 6.76 -13.33 18.39
C ALA A 25 5.94 -13.18 17.09
N LEU A 26 5.17 -12.08 16.92
CA LEU A 26 4.19 -11.93 15.86
C LEU A 26 4.62 -10.97 14.76
N VAL A 27 5.21 -9.83 15.14
CA VAL A 27 5.50 -8.74 14.18
C VAL A 27 6.53 -9.15 13.12
N PRO A 28 7.61 -9.91 13.41
CA PRO A 28 8.56 -10.33 12.37
C PRO A 28 7.88 -11.12 11.25
N LEU A 29 6.99 -12.05 11.59
CA LEU A 29 6.27 -12.83 10.58
C LEU A 29 5.24 -11.97 9.82
N MET A 30 4.55 -11.03 10.49
CA MET A 30 3.66 -10.06 9.83
C MET A 30 4.43 -9.21 8.81
N VAL A 31 5.60 -8.72 9.20
CA VAL A 31 6.50 -7.91 8.34
C VAL A 31 6.98 -8.74 7.16
N LEU A 32 7.43 -9.98 7.41
CA LEU A 32 7.92 -10.88 6.35
C LEU A 32 6.82 -11.19 5.32
N MET A 33 5.62 -11.54 5.78
CA MET A 33 4.47 -11.76 4.89
C MET A 33 4.15 -10.52 4.06
N TYR A 34 4.24 -9.33 4.66
CA TYR A 34 3.96 -8.09 3.96
C TYR A 34 5.05 -7.71 2.95
N ILE A 35 6.32 -8.01 3.27
CA ILE A 35 7.44 -7.87 2.32
C ILE A 35 7.20 -8.75 1.10
N VAL A 36 6.86 -10.03 1.29
CA VAL A 36 6.60 -10.96 0.18
C VAL A 36 5.41 -10.50 -0.67
N ALA A 37 4.32 -10.01 -0.05
CA ALA A 37 3.19 -9.45 -0.78
C ALA A 37 3.58 -8.23 -1.65
N TYR A 38 4.48 -7.37 -1.16
CA TYR A 38 4.96 -6.22 -1.96
C TYR A 38 5.94 -6.61 -3.06
N ILE A 39 6.80 -7.60 -2.84
CA ILE A 39 7.66 -8.16 -3.90
C ILE A 39 6.78 -8.75 -5.01
N ASP A 40 5.71 -9.45 -4.65
CA ASP A 40 4.76 -10.00 -5.62
C ASP A 40 4.02 -8.92 -6.43
N ARG A 41 3.65 -7.80 -5.79
CA ARG A 41 3.08 -6.65 -6.50
C ARG A 41 4.07 -5.95 -7.43
N GLN A 42 5.34 -5.91 -7.07
CA GLN A 42 6.39 -5.26 -7.85
C GLN A 42 6.85 -6.13 -9.04
N ASN A 43 6.74 -7.46 -8.95
CA ASN A 43 7.26 -8.39 -9.95
C ASN A 43 6.73 -8.11 -11.36
N VAL A 44 5.46 -7.69 -11.50
CA VAL A 44 4.84 -7.39 -12.80
C VAL A 44 5.52 -6.23 -13.53
N SER A 45 6.06 -5.25 -12.81
CA SER A 45 6.78 -4.12 -13.41
C SER A 45 8.14 -4.54 -13.98
N PHE A 46 8.78 -5.53 -13.36
CA PHE A 46 10.01 -6.14 -13.87
C PHE A 46 9.72 -7.16 -14.97
N ALA A 47 8.74 -8.06 -14.79
CA ALA A 47 8.34 -9.05 -15.79
C ALA A 47 8.01 -8.41 -17.14
N LYS A 48 7.38 -7.23 -17.12
CA LYS A 48 7.08 -6.40 -18.29
C LYS A 48 8.29 -6.20 -19.20
N LEU A 49 9.48 -6.00 -18.64
CA LEU A 49 10.71 -5.69 -19.39
C LEU A 49 11.08 -6.78 -20.42
N GLN A 50 10.66 -8.01 -20.21
CA GLN A 50 10.89 -9.15 -21.10
C GLN A 50 9.59 -9.70 -21.69
N MET A 51 8.52 -9.82 -20.89
CA MET A 51 7.27 -10.47 -21.24
C MET A 51 6.56 -9.80 -22.42
N VAL A 52 6.57 -8.45 -22.49
CA VAL A 52 5.95 -7.69 -23.59
C VAL A 52 6.61 -8.06 -24.93
N SER A 53 7.92 -8.09 -24.99
CA SER A 53 8.65 -8.42 -26.22
C SER A 53 8.60 -9.92 -26.56
N SER A 54 8.73 -10.79 -25.57
CA SER A 54 8.77 -12.24 -25.81
C SER A 54 7.42 -12.82 -26.24
N LEU A 55 6.30 -12.21 -25.80
CA LEU A 55 4.94 -12.63 -26.18
C LEU A 55 4.35 -11.80 -27.32
N GLY A 56 5.06 -10.76 -27.80
CA GLY A 56 4.59 -9.90 -28.88
C GLY A 56 3.37 -9.04 -28.48
N TRP A 57 3.26 -8.68 -27.21
CA TRP A 57 2.16 -7.86 -26.70
C TRP A 57 2.45 -6.37 -26.83
N SER A 58 1.38 -5.53 -26.88
CA SER A 58 1.55 -4.08 -26.74
C SER A 58 1.72 -3.69 -25.27
N GLU A 59 2.36 -2.55 -25.05
CA GLU A 59 2.52 -1.97 -23.70
C GLU A 59 1.15 -1.69 -23.06
N SER A 60 0.19 -1.18 -23.86
CA SER A 60 -1.18 -0.90 -23.41
C SER A 60 -1.94 -2.15 -23.00
N ALA A 61 -1.84 -3.23 -23.79
CA ALA A 61 -2.50 -4.49 -23.46
C ALA A 61 -1.92 -5.10 -22.17
N PHE A 62 -0.59 -5.07 -22.00
CA PHE A 62 0.04 -5.50 -20.76
C PHE A 62 -0.40 -4.61 -19.58
N GLY A 63 -0.43 -3.29 -19.77
CA GLY A 63 -0.86 -2.32 -18.76
C GLY A 63 -2.31 -2.52 -18.32
N LEU A 64 -3.22 -2.82 -19.27
CA LEU A 64 -4.60 -3.19 -18.93
C LEU A 64 -4.63 -4.42 -18.02
N GLY A 65 -3.89 -5.48 -18.38
CA GLY A 65 -3.80 -6.69 -17.53
C GLY A 65 -3.25 -6.39 -16.15
N ALA A 66 -2.16 -5.62 -16.06
CA ALA A 66 -1.59 -5.20 -14.78
C ALA A 66 -2.59 -4.41 -13.93
N SER A 67 -3.39 -3.53 -14.55
CA SER A 67 -4.39 -2.68 -13.88
C SER A 67 -5.59 -3.45 -13.34
N LEU A 68 -5.99 -4.58 -13.95
CA LEU A 68 -7.12 -5.42 -13.52
C LEU A 68 -6.93 -5.95 -12.09
N PHE A 69 -5.71 -6.05 -11.61
CA PHE A 69 -5.42 -6.32 -10.21
C PHE A 69 -6.16 -5.38 -9.26
N PHE A 70 -6.16 -4.08 -9.54
CA PHE A 70 -6.83 -3.09 -8.68
C PHE A 70 -8.35 -3.22 -8.68
N ILE A 71 -8.93 -3.66 -9.79
CA ILE A 71 -10.38 -3.91 -9.87
C ILE A 71 -10.74 -5.14 -9.01
N GLY A 72 -10.00 -6.23 -9.13
CA GLY A 72 -10.17 -7.41 -8.28
C GLY A 72 -10.01 -7.07 -6.80
N TYR A 73 -8.99 -6.28 -6.47
CA TYR A 73 -8.72 -5.79 -5.12
C TYR A 73 -9.87 -4.94 -4.57
N LEU A 74 -10.40 -4.00 -5.35
CA LEU A 74 -11.51 -3.14 -4.96
C LEU A 74 -12.79 -3.94 -4.68
N VAL A 75 -13.16 -4.82 -5.61
CA VAL A 75 -14.39 -5.63 -5.55
C VAL A 75 -14.39 -6.54 -4.32
N PHE A 76 -13.25 -7.14 -3.98
CA PHE A 76 -13.17 -8.15 -2.92
C PHE A 76 -12.68 -7.61 -1.58
N SER A 77 -12.26 -6.36 -1.50
CA SER A 77 -11.74 -5.77 -0.25
C SER A 77 -12.73 -5.87 0.91
N VAL A 78 -14.00 -5.51 0.72
CA VAL A 78 -15.02 -5.59 1.77
C VAL A 78 -15.47 -7.04 2.03
N PRO A 79 -15.88 -7.84 1.01
CA PRO A 79 -16.24 -9.25 1.23
C PRO A 79 -15.12 -10.06 1.88
N GLY A 80 -13.87 -9.85 1.45
CA GLY A 80 -12.72 -10.55 2.00
C GLY A 80 -12.48 -10.27 3.49
N ASN A 81 -12.68 -9.02 3.93
CA ASN A 81 -12.57 -8.66 5.34
C ASN A 81 -13.69 -9.27 6.20
N LEU A 82 -14.89 -9.41 5.65
CA LEU A 82 -15.99 -10.12 6.33
C LEU A 82 -15.70 -11.60 6.47
N LEU A 83 -15.15 -12.24 5.43
CA LEU A 83 -14.73 -13.64 5.50
C LEU A 83 -13.58 -13.85 6.48
N LEU A 84 -12.58 -12.97 6.48
CA LEU A 84 -11.47 -12.97 7.44
C LEU A 84 -11.97 -13.00 8.89
N SER A 85 -12.95 -12.16 9.23
CA SER A 85 -13.48 -12.08 10.59
C SER A 85 -14.18 -13.40 11.03
N ARG A 86 -14.77 -14.15 10.09
CA ARG A 86 -15.43 -15.44 10.34
C ARG A 86 -14.46 -16.61 10.37
N VAL A 87 -13.52 -16.66 9.43
CA VAL A 87 -12.56 -17.78 9.27
C VAL A 87 -11.44 -17.71 10.32
N GLY A 88 -11.10 -16.49 10.74
CA GLY A 88 -9.98 -16.20 11.64
C GLY A 88 -8.65 -15.99 10.90
N ALA A 89 -7.84 -15.07 11.43
CA ALA A 89 -6.67 -14.53 10.74
C ALA A 89 -5.65 -15.60 10.30
N LYS A 90 -5.31 -16.56 11.14
CA LYS A 90 -4.33 -17.62 10.83
C LYS A 90 -4.70 -18.42 9.59
N ARG A 91 -5.94 -18.92 9.53
CA ARG A 91 -6.43 -19.72 8.41
C ARG A 91 -6.58 -18.86 7.16
N TRP A 92 -7.03 -17.61 7.34
CA TRP A 92 -7.21 -16.68 6.25
C TRP A 92 -5.87 -16.31 5.59
N PHE A 93 -4.83 -16.01 6.36
CA PHE A 93 -3.51 -15.74 5.80
C PHE A 93 -2.93 -16.94 5.06
N ALA A 94 -3.06 -18.14 5.62
CA ALA A 94 -2.59 -19.34 4.94
C ALA A 94 -3.34 -19.58 3.61
N LEU A 95 -4.66 -19.38 3.59
CA LEU A 95 -5.49 -19.50 2.38
C LEU A 95 -5.13 -18.42 1.36
N SER A 96 -4.97 -17.16 1.78
CA SER A 96 -4.58 -16.08 0.88
C SER A 96 -3.22 -16.34 0.26
N LEU A 97 -2.21 -16.72 1.07
CA LEU A 97 -0.86 -17.09 0.59
C LEU A 97 -0.91 -18.26 -0.40
N LEU A 98 -1.75 -19.27 -0.15
CA LEU A 98 -1.93 -20.41 -1.05
C LEU A 98 -2.52 -19.97 -2.40
N VAL A 99 -3.64 -19.25 -2.35
CA VAL A 99 -4.36 -18.86 -3.57
C VAL A 99 -3.53 -17.90 -4.41
N TRP A 100 -2.98 -16.83 -3.80
CA TRP A 100 -2.18 -15.90 -4.58
C TRP A 100 -0.86 -16.53 -5.05
N GLY A 101 -0.20 -17.36 -4.20
CA GLY A 101 1.05 -18.04 -4.59
C GLY A 101 0.85 -18.96 -5.79
N ILE A 102 -0.26 -19.71 -5.85
CA ILE A 102 -0.62 -20.53 -7.02
C ILE A 102 -0.89 -19.64 -8.24
N ILE A 103 -1.65 -18.55 -8.09
CA ILE A 103 -1.95 -17.64 -9.20
C ILE A 103 -0.67 -17.02 -9.75
N THR A 104 0.21 -16.50 -8.87
CA THR A 104 1.50 -15.92 -9.30
C THR A 104 2.39 -16.96 -9.96
N PHE A 105 2.47 -18.17 -9.42
CA PHE A 105 3.21 -19.25 -10.07
C PHE A 105 2.63 -19.57 -11.46
N THR A 106 1.29 -19.59 -11.60
CA THR A 106 0.61 -19.87 -12.88
C THR A 106 0.86 -18.76 -13.91
N LEU A 107 1.10 -17.51 -13.49
CA LEU A 107 1.48 -16.43 -14.40
C LEU A 107 2.76 -16.77 -15.20
N SER A 108 3.66 -17.60 -14.67
CA SER A 108 4.89 -18.01 -15.37
C SER A 108 4.65 -18.83 -16.66
N VAL A 109 3.53 -19.51 -16.76
CA VAL A 109 3.16 -20.33 -17.93
C VAL A 109 2.15 -19.67 -18.85
N THR A 110 1.78 -18.42 -18.56
CA THR A 110 0.82 -17.64 -19.35
C THR A 110 1.38 -17.33 -20.74
N ARG A 111 0.58 -17.58 -21.78
CA ARG A 111 0.97 -17.30 -23.18
C ARG A 111 -0.04 -16.42 -23.93
N ASP A 112 -1.23 -16.22 -23.38
CA ASP A 112 -2.28 -15.43 -23.99
C ASP A 112 -2.79 -14.32 -23.05
N MET A 113 -3.28 -13.24 -23.62
CA MET A 113 -3.73 -12.07 -22.87
C MET A 113 -4.95 -12.35 -22.00
N LYS A 114 -5.89 -13.21 -22.44
CA LYS A 114 -7.13 -13.48 -21.68
C LYS A 114 -6.80 -14.17 -20.36
N THR A 115 -5.90 -15.17 -20.42
CA THR A 115 -5.38 -15.84 -19.21
C THR A 115 -4.64 -14.86 -18.31
N PHE A 116 -3.80 -13.98 -18.86
CA PHE A 116 -3.11 -12.93 -18.09
C PHE A 116 -4.10 -12.01 -17.38
N TYR A 117 -5.12 -11.51 -18.08
CA TYR A 117 -6.15 -10.64 -17.52
C TYR A 117 -6.93 -11.31 -16.39
N PHE A 118 -7.35 -12.57 -16.60
CA PHE A 118 -8.05 -13.34 -15.60
C PHE A 118 -7.20 -13.57 -14.35
N LEU A 119 -5.94 -13.99 -14.52
CA LEU A 119 -5.02 -14.26 -13.40
C LEU A 119 -4.69 -12.97 -12.62
N ARG A 120 -4.49 -11.83 -13.31
CA ARG A 120 -4.26 -10.54 -12.66
C ARG A 120 -5.48 -10.06 -11.86
N PHE A 121 -6.67 -10.23 -12.39
CA PHE A 121 -7.92 -9.94 -11.66
C PHE A 121 -8.09 -10.86 -10.44
N ALA A 122 -7.89 -12.16 -10.62
CA ALA A 122 -7.97 -13.16 -9.55
C ALA A 122 -6.91 -12.93 -8.46
N LEU A 123 -5.69 -12.49 -8.84
CA LEU A 123 -4.65 -12.11 -7.89
C LEU A 123 -5.08 -10.92 -7.04
N GLY A 124 -5.71 -9.92 -7.65
CA GLY A 124 -6.29 -8.79 -6.93
C GLY A 124 -7.30 -9.22 -5.87
N ILE A 125 -8.19 -10.16 -6.21
CA ILE A 125 -9.15 -10.76 -5.27
C ILE A 125 -8.42 -11.46 -4.11
N ALA A 126 -7.42 -12.28 -4.40
CA ALA A 126 -6.70 -13.07 -3.41
C ALA A 126 -5.94 -12.20 -2.39
N GLU A 127 -5.42 -11.04 -2.82
CA GLU A 127 -4.67 -10.11 -1.97
C GLU A 127 -5.52 -9.04 -1.27
N ALA A 128 -6.78 -8.81 -1.69
CA ALA A 128 -7.58 -7.65 -1.31
C ALA A 128 -7.73 -7.44 0.20
N SER A 129 -7.86 -8.51 0.96
CA SER A 129 -8.05 -8.46 2.41
C SER A 129 -6.78 -8.75 3.22
N PHE A 130 -5.63 -8.86 2.56
CA PHE A 130 -4.39 -9.25 3.24
C PHE A 130 -3.86 -8.14 4.16
N TYR A 131 -3.65 -6.93 3.66
CA TYR A 131 -3.21 -5.80 4.48
C TYR A 131 -4.25 -5.40 5.55
N PRO A 132 -5.54 -5.21 5.21
CA PRO A 132 -6.58 -5.02 6.23
C PRO A 132 -6.61 -6.16 7.24
N GLY A 133 -6.34 -7.39 6.83
CA GLY A 133 -6.22 -8.55 7.69
C GLY A 133 -5.08 -8.44 8.70
N LEU A 134 -3.91 -7.95 8.31
CA LEU A 134 -2.79 -7.69 9.22
C LEU A 134 -3.17 -6.61 10.26
N ILE A 135 -3.87 -5.57 9.84
CA ILE A 135 -4.39 -4.54 10.75
C ILE A 135 -5.40 -5.15 11.73
N TYR A 136 -6.38 -5.91 11.22
CA TYR A 136 -7.35 -6.61 12.06
C TYR A 136 -6.68 -7.56 13.05
N PHE A 137 -5.70 -8.36 12.60
CA PHE A 137 -4.92 -9.23 13.49
C PHE A 137 -4.22 -8.42 14.58
N SER A 138 -3.69 -7.24 14.25
CA SER A 138 -3.08 -6.38 15.26
C SER A 138 -4.08 -5.94 16.34
N THR A 139 -5.35 -5.73 15.98
CA THR A 139 -6.40 -5.39 16.98
C THR A 139 -6.76 -6.56 17.90
N CYS A 140 -6.53 -7.79 17.44
CA CYS A 140 -6.78 -9.00 18.23
C CYS A 140 -5.65 -9.33 19.23
N TRP A 141 -4.46 -8.73 19.04
CA TRP A 141 -3.26 -9.08 19.80
C TRP A 141 -2.63 -7.91 20.56
N PHE A 142 -2.96 -6.67 20.19
CA PHE A 142 -2.29 -5.50 20.74
C PHE A 142 -3.29 -4.47 21.24
N PRO A 143 -3.10 -3.95 22.47
CA PRO A 143 -3.85 -2.82 22.98
C PRO A 143 -3.75 -1.61 22.06
N THR A 144 -4.77 -0.78 22.03
CA THR A 144 -4.94 0.38 21.12
C THR A 144 -3.71 1.29 21.10
N LYS A 145 -3.10 1.54 22.27
CA LYS A 145 -1.89 2.36 22.45
C LYS A 145 -0.71 1.91 21.56
N TYR A 146 -0.58 0.60 21.25
CA TYR A 146 0.57 0.03 20.53
C TYR A 146 0.30 -0.23 19.05
N ARG A 147 -0.97 -0.22 18.60
CA ARG A 147 -1.37 -0.48 17.20
C ARG A 147 -0.68 0.47 16.20
N PRO A 148 -0.55 1.81 16.46
CA PRO A 148 0.14 2.70 15.54
C PRO A 148 1.60 2.30 15.26
N LYS A 149 2.29 1.74 16.27
CA LYS A 149 3.67 1.26 16.10
C LYS A 149 3.74 0.06 15.15
N ILE A 150 2.76 -0.85 15.20
CA ILE A 150 2.70 -2.02 14.31
C ILE A 150 2.40 -1.58 12.88
N VAL A 151 1.45 -0.67 12.71
CA VAL A 151 1.17 -0.05 11.39
C VAL A 151 2.44 0.60 10.83
N GLY A 152 3.20 1.32 11.68
CA GLY A 152 4.48 1.90 11.29
C GLY A 152 5.51 0.86 10.81
N PHE A 153 5.58 -0.31 11.44
CA PHE A 153 6.42 -1.42 10.96
C PHE A 153 5.95 -1.95 9.60
N LEU A 154 4.64 -2.11 9.38
CA LEU A 154 4.10 -2.56 8.10
C LEU A 154 4.37 -1.54 6.98
N VAL A 155 4.16 -0.25 7.24
CA VAL A 155 4.49 0.81 6.27
C VAL A 155 5.98 0.81 5.92
N THR A 156 6.85 0.67 6.93
CA THR A 156 8.31 0.55 6.69
C THR A 156 8.63 -0.72 5.89
N ALA A 157 7.95 -1.84 6.18
CA ALA A 157 8.13 -3.10 5.47
C ALA A 157 7.82 -2.98 3.98
N SER A 158 6.82 -2.19 3.57
CA SER A 158 6.53 -1.97 2.15
C SER A 158 7.66 -1.23 1.41
N MET A 159 8.32 -0.28 2.07
CA MET A 159 9.47 0.42 1.49
C MET A 159 10.71 -0.48 1.41
N VAL A 160 10.95 -1.27 2.47
CA VAL A 160 12.01 -2.30 2.48
C VAL A 160 11.75 -3.34 1.39
N ALA A 161 10.49 -3.76 1.22
CA ALA A 161 10.11 -4.71 0.17
C ALA A 161 10.43 -4.19 -1.24
N ASN A 162 10.18 -2.91 -1.51
CA ASN A 162 10.54 -2.30 -2.78
C ASN A 162 12.07 -2.24 -2.96
N ALA A 163 12.82 -1.90 -1.90
CA ALA A 163 14.28 -1.81 -1.95
C ALA A 163 14.95 -3.19 -2.13
N VAL A 164 14.44 -4.24 -1.46
CA VAL A 164 14.98 -5.61 -1.55
C VAL A 164 14.39 -6.37 -2.74
N GLY A 165 13.14 -6.13 -3.07
CA GLY A 165 12.44 -6.78 -4.18
C GLY A 165 13.01 -6.37 -5.54
N ALA A 166 13.46 -5.13 -5.71
CA ALA A 166 14.02 -4.69 -6.97
C ALA A 166 15.27 -5.48 -7.41
N PRO A 167 16.33 -5.64 -6.59
CA PRO A 167 17.46 -6.48 -6.95
C PRO A 167 17.09 -7.96 -7.08
N PHE A 168 16.16 -8.47 -6.26
CA PHE A 168 15.67 -9.85 -6.40
C PHE A 168 14.99 -10.05 -7.76
N ASN A 169 14.09 -9.14 -8.15
CA ASN A 169 13.38 -9.20 -9.43
C ASN A 169 14.36 -9.07 -10.61
N GLY A 170 15.30 -8.12 -10.54
CA GLY A 170 16.33 -7.94 -11.56
C GLY A 170 17.27 -9.14 -11.69
N TRP A 171 17.61 -9.79 -10.56
CA TRP A 171 18.39 -11.02 -10.56
C TRP A 171 17.62 -12.16 -11.23
N MET A 172 16.35 -12.38 -10.90
CA MET A 172 15.53 -13.41 -11.55
C MET A 172 15.45 -13.19 -13.07
N LEU A 173 15.26 -11.94 -13.51
CA LEU A 173 15.26 -11.62 -14.94
C LEU A 173 16.59 -11.92 -15.63
N SER A 174 17.71 -11.71 -14.95
CA SER A 174 19.06 -11.97 -15.51
C SER A 174 19.37 -13.46 -15.71
N LEU A 175 18.58 -14.35 -15.12
CA LEU A 175 18.69 -15.81 -15.28
C LEU A 175 17.98 -16.32 -16.55
N HIS A 176 17.64 -15.44 -17.49
CA HIS A 176 17.04 -15.80 -18.78
C HIS A 176 17.81 -16.94 -19.47
N GLY A 177 17.09 -17.96 -19.94
CA GLY A 177 17.65 -19.18 -20.54
C GLY A 177 17.97 -20.31 -19.54
N LEU A 178 17.93 -20.05 -18.23
CA LEU A 178 18.18 -21.11 -17.24
C LEU A 178 17.06 -22.16 -17.31
N MET A 179 17.45 -23.44 -17.47
CA MET A 179 16.50 -24.55 -17.64
C MET A 179 15.51 -24.39 -18.81
N GLY A 180 15.84 -23.54 -19.79
CA GLY A 180 14.95 -23.25 -20.93
C GLY A 180 13.83 -22.27 -20.65
N PHE A 181 13.82 -21.61 -19.48
CA PHE A 181 12.82 -20.62 -19.13
C PHE A 181 13.29 -19.20 -19.42
N GLU A 182 12.34 -18.34 -19.78
CA GLU A 182 12.52 -16.89 -19.84
C GLU A 182 12.70 -16.31 -18.43
N GLY A 183 13.43 -15.20 -18.27
CA GLY A 183 13.66 -14.60 -16.96
C GLY A 183 12.37 -14.17 -16.25
N TRP A 184 11.37 -13.66 -16.99
CA TRP A 184 10.06 -13.31 -16.43
C TRP A 184 9.28 -14.53 -15.91
N GLN A 185 9.47 -15.70 -16.51
CA GLN A 185 8.87 -16.95 -16.02
C GLN A 185 9.50 -17.35 -14.68
N LEU A 186 10.83 -17.32 -14.60
CA LEU A 186 11.58 -17.61 -13.37
C LEU A 186 11.20 -16.63 -12.25
N LEU A 187 10.96 -15.37 -12.59
CA LEU A 187 10.51 -14.35 -11.65
C LEU A 187 9.16 -14.71 -11.03
N PHE A 188 8.15 -15.06 -11.83
CA PHE A 188 6.84 -15.45 -11.32
C PHE A 188 6.88 -16.79 -10.57
N MET A 189 7.68 -17.76 -11.03
CA MET A 189 7.90 -19.02 -10.30
C MET A 189 8.51 -18.75 -8.92
N ALA A 190 9.53 -17.92 -8.83
CA ALA A 190 10.22 -17.62 -7.60
C ALA A 190 9.33 -16.87 -6.60
N THR A 191 8.63 -15.81 -7.04
CA THR A 191 7.75 -15.01 -6.18
C THR A 191 6.54 -15.80 -5.73
N GLY A 192 5.90 -16.59 -6.61
CA GLY A 192 4.81 -17.49 -6.25
C GLY A 192 5.25 -18.57 -5.25
N SER A 193 6.39 -19.21 -5.49
CA SER A 193 6.97 -20.21 -4.56
C SER A 193 7.29 -19.61 -3.19
N LEU A 194 7.83 -18.38 -3.14
CA LEU A 194 8.12 -17.69 -1.88
C LEU A 194 6.85 -17.51 -1.04
N SER A 195 5.72 -17.17 -1.68
CA SER A 195 4.41 -17.05 -1.03
C SER A 195 3.92 -18.40 -0.50
N LEU A 196 4.09 -19.48 -1.28
CA LEU A 196 3.71 -20.84 -0.86
C LEU A 196 4.57 -21.33 0.32
N PHE A 197 5.88 -21.07 0.33
CA PHE A 197 6.75 -21.42 1.45
C PHE A 197 6.37 -20.70 2.75
N LEU A 198 5.83 -19.48 2.69
CA LEU A 198 5.38 -18.75 3.88
C LEU A 198 4.16 -19.35 4.55
N ILE A 199 3.42 -20.26 3.90
CA ILE A 199 2.30 -20.98 4.52
C ILE A 199 2.79 -21.79 5.73
N ILE A 200 3.96 -22.41 5.63
CA ILE A 200 4.53 -23.25 6.69
C ILE A 200 4.72 -22.44 7.99
N PRO A 201 5.49 -21.34 8.02
CA PRO A 201 5.67 -20.55 9.22
C PRO A 201 4.35 -19.93 9.74
N VAL A 202 3.43 -19.56 8.87
CA VAL A 202 2.10 -19.08 9.29
C VAL A 202 1.33 -20.17 10.03
N LEU A 203 1.32 -21.40 9.52
CA LEU A 203 0.63 -22.51 10.17
C LEU A 203 1.31 -23.00 11.45
N VAL A 204 2.63 -22.90 11.54
CA VAL A 204 3.39 -23.38 12.71
C VAL A 204 3.46 -22.33 13.82
N TRP A 205 3.83 -21.09 13.49
CA TRP A 205 4.17 -20.08 14.50
C TRP A 205 3.05 -19.09 14.81
N PHE A 206 2.10 -18.88 13.88
CA PHE A 206 1.01 -17.94 14.13
C PHE A 206 -0.04 -18.59 15.06
N PRO A 207 -0.29 -18.05 16.26
CA PRO A 207 -1.34 -18.60 17.13
C PRO A 207 -2.71 -18.18 16.61
N ALA A 208 -3.66 -19.13 16.59
CA ALA A 208 -5.03 -18.85 16.16
C ALA A 208 -5.81 -18.01 17.19
N LYS A 209 -5.49 -18.16 18.46
CA LYS A 209 -6.12 -17.46 19.60
C LYS A 209 -5.07 -17.21 20.69
N ILE A 210 -5.36 -16.29 21.61
CA ILE A 210 -4.46 -15.93 22.72
C ILE A 210 -4.14 -17.16 23.58
N GLU A 211 -5.12 -18.09 23.76
CA GLU A 211 -4.93 -19.33 24.50
C GLU A 211 -3.80 -20.20 23.96
N HIS A 212 -3.62 -20.17 22.63
CA HIS A 212 -2.61 -20.97 21.94
C HIS A 212 -1.24 -20.29 21.86
N ALA A 213 -1.08 -19.09 22.43
CA ALA A 213 0.20 -18.38 22.44
C ALA A 213 1.22 -19.09 23.33
N ARG A 214 2.29 -19.63 22.74
CA ARG A 214 3.35 -20.33 23.49
C ARG A 214 4.32 -19.38 24.19
N PHE A 215 4.36 -18.12 23.78
CA PHE A 215 5.24 -17.09 24.29
C PHE A 215 4.67 -16.32 25.50
N LEU A 216 3.42 -16.61 25.92
CA LEU A 216 2.77 -16.03 27.09
C LEU A 216 2.45 -17.12 28.13
N ASN A 217 2.63 -16.81 29.42
CA ASN A 217 2.16 -17.65 30.50
C ASN A 217 0.63 -17.49 30.73
N ALA A 218 0.05 -18.29 31.63
CA ALA A 218 -1.41 -18.30 31.88
C ALA A 218 -1.93 -16.94 32.38
N GLN A 219 -1.21 -16.28 33.27
CA GLN A 219 -1.57 -14.98 33.84
C GLN A 219 -1.48 -13.87 32.77
N GLU A 220 -0.45 -13.87 31.93
CA GLU A 220 -0.26 -12.92 30.84
C GLU A 220 -1.36 -13.07 29.76
N LYS A 221 -1.77 -14.31 29.46
CA LYS A 221 -2.89 -14.60 28.52
C LYS A 221 -4.21 -14.04 29.05
N GLN A 222 -4.48 -14.26 30.34
CA GLN A 222 -5.71 -13.77 30.95
C GLN A 222 -5.73 -12.24 30.96
N TRP A 223 -4.64 -11.61 31.38
CA TRP A 223 -4.52 -10.16 31.37
C TRP A 223 -4.75 -9.56 29.98
N LEU A 224 -4.13 -10.15 28.94
CA LEU A 224 -4.27 -9.66 27.56
C LEU A 224 -5.71 -9.79 27.06
N LYS A 225 -6.40 -10.89 27.38
CA LYS A 225 -7.80 -11.08 27.04
C LYS A 225 -8.70 -10.04 27.69
N ASP A 226 -8.53 -9.83 29.01
CA ASP A 226 -9.36 -8.91 29.78
C ASP A 226 -9.14 -7.47 29.28
N LYS A 227 -7.88 -7.09 29.01
CA LYS A 227 -7.53 -5.78 28.47
C LYS A 227 -8.17 -5.54 27.10
N LEU A 228 -8.07 -6.49 26.17
CA LEU A 228 -8.66 -6.36 24.83
C LEU A 228 -10.18 -6.41 24.86
N ALA A 229 -10.78 -7.20 25.76
CA ALA A 229 -12.24 -7.23 25.97
C ALA A 229 -12.75 -5.89 26.49
N TYR A 230 -12.04 -5.31 27.46
CA TYR A 230 -12.37 -3.98 27.99
C TYR A 230 -12.29 -2.89 26.91
N GLU A 231 -11.20 -2.87 26.11
CA GLU A 231 -11.08 -1.88 25.04
C GLU A 231 -12.16 -2.04 23.97
N ARG A 232 -12.57 -3.26 23.62
CA ARG A 232 -13.70 -3.53 22.69
C ARG A 232 -15.03 -3.05 23.25
N SER A 233 -15.28 -3.15 24.56
CA SER A 233 -16.52 -2.65 25.17
C SER A 233 -16.65 -1.14 25.13
N LEU A 234 -15.55 -0.41 24.92
CA LEU A 234 -15.52 1.04 24.76
C LEU A 234 -15.68 1.48 23.29
N GLU A 235 -15.51 0.56 22.33
CA GLU A 235 -15.69 0.87 20.91
C GLU A 235 -17.20 0.98 20.60
N THR A 236 -17.61 2.14 20.09
CA THR A 236 -19.01 2.38 19.67
C THR A 236 -19.31 1.59 18.40
N ASP A 237 -20.48 0.98 18.31
CA ASP A 237 -20.94 0.18 17.18
C ASP A 237 -20.82 0.95 15.86
N LYS A 238 -20.04 0.41 14.92
CA LYS A 238 -19.89 0.94 13.57
C LYS A 238 -21.04 0.41 12.73
N SER A 239 -22.15 1.15 12.65
CA SER A 239 -23.30 0.74 11.84
C SER A 239 -22.98 0.78 10.33
N VAL A 240 -23.54 -0.17 9.56
CA VAL A 240 -23.44 -0.24 8.09
C VAL A 240 -23.98 1.04 7.44
N ASP A 241 -24.97 1.70 8.06
CA ASP A 241 -25.53 2.98 7.62
C ASP A 241 -24.49 4.10 7.55
N SER A 242 -23.43 4.04 8.35
CA SER A 242 -22.35 5.02 8.30
C SER A 242 -21.52 4.94 7.01
N VAL A 243 -21.40 3.75 6.41
CA VAL A 243 -20.68 3.55 5.14
C VAL A 243 -21.45 4.16 3.97
N PHE A 244 -22.77 3.91 3.89
CA PHE A 244 -23.60 4.49 2.82
C PHE A 244 -23.67 6.03 2.92
N ARG A 245 -23.75 6.60 4.13
CA ARG A 245 -23.66 8.06 4.31
C ARG A 245 -22.33 8.63 3.86
N SER A 246 -21.23 7.90 4.07
CA SER A 246 -19.90 8.33 3.63
C SER A 246 -19.76 8.37 2.11
N LEU A 247 -20.50 7.54 1.35
CA LEU A 247 -20.52 7.54 -0.12
C LEU A 247 -21.08 8.86 -0.71
N THR A 248 -21.92 9.55 0.03
CA THR A 248 -22.55 10.82 -0.39
C THR A 248 -21.89 12.06 0.24
N ASP A 249 -20.97 11.84 1.17
CA ASP A 249 -20.25 12.94 1.83
C ASP A 249 -19.23 13.57 0.88
N LYS A 250 -19.48 14.83 0.51
CA LYS A 250 -18.61 15.59 -0.40
C LYS A 250 -17.18 15.72 0.11
N ARG A 251 -16.96 15.75 1.44
CA ARG A 251 -15.62 15.83 2.04
C ARG A 251 -14.86 14.52 1.84
N VAL A 252 -15.54 13.38 2.03
CA VAL A 252 -14.98 12.05 1.79
C VAL A 252 -14.61 11.89 0.32
N LEU A 253 -15.49 12.26 -0.60
CA LEU A 253 -15.23 12.16 -2.05
C LEU A 253 -14.09 13.10 -2.48
N ALA A 254 -14.03 14.32 -1.96
CA ALA A 254 -12.94 15.25 -2.25
C ALA A 254 -11.59 14.73 -1.76
N LEU A 255 -11.53 14.18 -0.54
CA LEU A 255 -10.31 13.56 -0.01
C LEU A 255 -9.94 12.28 -0.77
N ALA A 256 -10.93 11.49 -1.20
CA ALA A 256 -10.70 10.31 -2.05
C ALA A 256 -10.08 10.70 -3.40
N LEU A 257 -10.51 11.81 -4.00
CA LEU A 257 -9.92 12.34 -5.23
C LEU A 257 -8.46 12.77 -5.01
N VAL A 258 -8.16 13.52 -3.95
CA VAL A 258 -6.78 13.91 -3.61
C VAL A 258 -5.91 12.67 -3.44
N TYR A 259 -6.38 11.68 -2.66
CA TYR A 259 -5.62 10.46 -2.43
C TYR A 259 -5.51 9.60 -3.69
N GLY A 260 -6.49 9.68 -4.59
CA GLY A 260 -6.45 9.07 -5.91
C GLY A 260 -5.30 9.59 -6.78
N PHE A 261 -5.05 10.91 -6.79
CA PHE A 261 -3.87 11.49 -7.45
C PHE A 261 -2.55 11.03 -6.82
N ILE A 262 -2.51 10.94 -5.50
CA ILE A 262 -1.33 10.41 -4.78
C ILE A 262 -1.06 8.96 -5.18
N CYS A 263 -2.09 8.13 -5.17
CA CYS A 263 -2.00 6.72 -5.59
C CYS A 263 -1.63 6.59 -7.08
N PHE A 264 -2.18 7.45 -7.95
CA PHE A 264 -1.78 7.48 -9.37
C PHE A 264 -0.28 7.71 -9.51
N GLY A 265 0.27 8.73 -8.84
CA GLY A 265 1.70 9.02 -8.85
C GLY A 265 2.53 7.88 -8.26
N ALA A 266 2.12 7.36 -7.09
CA ALA A 266 2.85 6.30 -6.38
C ALA A 266 2.91 5.00 -7.17
N TYR A 267 1.76 4.51 -7.64
CA TYR A 267 1.72 3.28 -8.45
C TYR A 267 2.26 3.49 -9.85
N GLY A 268 2.04 4.67 -10.45
CA GLY A 268 2.57 5.00 -11.76
C GLY A 268 4.08 4.99 -11.79
N ILE A 269 4.74 5.73 -10.89
CA ILE A 269 6.20 5.76 -10.85
C ILE A 269 6.80 4.41 -10.44
N SER A 270 6.21 3.72 -9.46
CA SER A 270 6.71 2.40 -9.03
C SER A 270 6.64 1.36 -10.14
N TYR A 271 5.56 1.35 -10.91
CA TYR A 271 5.39 0.45 -12.05
C TYR A 271 6.32 0.80 -13.22
N TRP A 272 6.55 2.11 -13.45
CA TRP A 272 7.30 2.58 -14.60
C TRP A 272 8.81 2.68 -14.35
N LEU A 273 9.24 2.76 -13.10
CA LEU A 273 10.63 2.96 -12.69
C LEU A 273 11.61 1.96 -13.32
N PRO A 274 11.37 0.62 -13.32
CA PRO A 274 12.26 -0.32 -13.98
C PRO A 274 12.37 -0.08 -15.49
N THR A 275 11.28 0.35 -16.14
CA THR A 275 11.28 0.68 -17.56
C THR A 275 12.12 1.92 -17.86
N ILE A 276 12.07 2.94 -17.02
CA ILE A 276 12.89 4.14 -17.14
C ILE A 276 14.38 3.80 -16.99
N VAL A 277 14.73 3.04 -15.96
CA VAL A 277 16.13 2.61 -15.75
C VAL A 277 16.64 1.73 -16.90
N LYS A 278 15.78 0.86 -17.44
CA LYS A 278 16.11 0.05 -18.62
C LYS A 278 16.38 0.90 -19.85
N SER A 279 15.65 2.01 -20.04
CA SER A 279 15.83 2.92 -21.17
C SER A 279 17.18 3.66 -21.17
N PHE A 280 17.86 3.71 -20.03
CA PHE A 280 19.24 4.21 -19.91
C PHE A 280 20.32 3.18 -20.30
N GLY A 281 19.91 2.00 -20.81
CA GLY A 281 20.82 0.93 -21.22
C GLY A 281 21.25 -0.01 -20.10
N ALA A 282 20.64 0.04 -18.92
CA ALA A 282 20.96 -0.84 -17.80
C ALA A 282 20.58 -2.30 -18.13
N SER A 283 21.45 -3.26 -17.78
CA SER A 283 21.10 -4.68 -17.77
C SER A 283 20.03 -4.96 -16.71
N ASP A 284 19.32 -6.09 -16.80
CA ASP A 284 18.25 -6.41 -15.86
C ASP A 284 18.74 -6.49 -14.42
N LEU A 285 19.93 -7.07 -14.20
CA LEU A 285 20.57 -7.12 -12.90
C LEU A 285 20.93 -5.72 -12.38
N VAL A 286 21.58 -4.89 -13.20
CA VAL A 286 21.94 -3.51 -12.84
C VAL A 286 20.69 -2.69 -12.57
N ASN A 287 19.65 -2.86 -13.37
CA ASN A 287 18.35 -2.23 -13.16
C ASN A 287 17.79 -2.53 -11.74
N GLY A 288 17.82 -3.81 -11.34
CA GLY A 288 17.40 -4.18 -9.99
C GLY A 288 18.19 -3.46 -8.89
N PHE A 289 19.52 -3.40 -8.99
CA PHE A 289 20.36 -2.75 -7.98
C PHE A 289 20.21 -1.22 -7.97
N VAL A 290 20.12 -0.58 -9.13
CA VAL A 290 19.91 0.88 -9.23
C VAL A 290 18.59 1.28 -8.59
N ASN A 291 17.56 0.46 -8.72
CA ASN A 291 16.26 0.72 -8.10
C ASN A 291 16.26 0.66 -6.55
N ILE A 292 17.31 0.16 -5.90
CA ILE A 292 17.45 0.25 -4.42
C ILE A 292 17.56 1.71 -3.97
N ILE A 293 18.22 2.56 -4.76
CA ILE A 293 18.59 3.93 -4.37
C ILE A 293 17.36 4.76 -3.97
N PRO A 294 16.34 4.96 -4.86
CA PRO A 294 15.20 5.79 -4.52
C PRO A 294 14.42 5.27 -3.31
N TRP A 295 14.28 3.94 -3.16
CA TRP A 295 13.56 3.36 -2.03
C TRP A 295 14.31 3.53 -0.70
N THR A 296 15.63 3.39 -0.71
CA THR A 296 16.46 3.68 0.48
C THR A 296 16.35 5.14 0.88
N MET A 297 16.37 6.05 -0.08
CA MET A 297 16.17 7.48 0.18
C MET A 297 14.79 7.76 0.79
N VAL A 298 13.73 7.09 0.33
CA VAL A 298 12.39 7.19 0.92
C VAL A 298 12.39 6.72 2.38
N ILE A 299 13.03 5.60 2.70
CA ILE A 299 13.12 5.09 4.08
C ILE A 299 13.78 6.12 5.00
N ILE A 300 14.90 6.70 4.56
CA ILE A 300 15.63 7.72 5.32
C ILE A 300 14.75 8.97 5.52
N MET A 301 14.12 9.44 4.44
CA MET A 301 13.23 10.60 4.48
C MET A 301 12.04 10.41 5.42
N LEU A 302 11.36 9.26 5.36
CA LEU A 302 10.22 8.97 6.24
C LEU A 302 10.64 8.96 7.71
N ARG A 303 11.82 8.40 8.04
CA ARG A 303 12.38 8.47 9.39
C ARG A 303 12.67 9.89 9.84
N TRP A 304 13.11 10.75 8.93
CA TRP A 304 13.35 12.16 9.24
C TRP A 304 12.04 12.92 9.46
N LEU A 305 11.03 12.69 8.61
CA LEU A 305 9.70 13.30 8.74
C LEU A 305 9.02 12.93 10.06
N THR A 306 9.11 11.68 10.49
CA THR A 306 8.50 11.22 11.75
C THR A 306 9.12 11.85 13.00
N LYS A 307 10.36 12.35 12.92
CA LYS A 307 11.02 13.08 14.01
C LYS A 307 10.63 14.56 14.12
N LYS A 308 9.88 15.10 13.16
CA LYS A 308 9.49 16.52 13.09
C LYS A 308 7.97 16.66 12.89
N PRO A 309 7.13 16.28 13.87
CA PRO A 309 5.67 16.28 13.73
C PRO A 309 5.09 17.68 13.46
N GLU A 310 5.73 18.75 13.92
CA GLU A 310 5.28 20.14 13.71
C GLU A 310 5.19 20.56 12.24
N ARG A 311 5.99 19.95 11.35
CA ARG A 311 5.95 20.24 9.91
C ARG A 311 4.74 19.62 9.20
N THR A 312 4.06 18.66 9.82
CA THR A 312 2.99 17.89 9.17
C THR A 312 1.62 18.58 9.18
N ASP A 313 1.49 19.74 9.82
CA ASP A 313 0.18 20.39 10.01
C ASP A 313 -0.28 21.31 8.86
N ASN A 314 0.61 21.63 7.93
CA ASN A 314 0.24 22.45 6.77
C ASN A 314 0.01 21.58 5.52
N PRO A 315 -1.26 21.27 5.15
CA PRO A 315 -1.55 20.40 4.02
C PRO A 315 -1.13 21.00 2.66
N TYR A 316 -0.99 22.32 2.51
CA TYR A 316 -0.48 22.93 1.28
C TYR A 316 0.98 22.55 1.05
N LEU A 317 1.81 22.65 2.09
CA LEU A 317 3.25 22.34 2.00
C LEU A 317 3.52 20.83 1.97
N ASN A 318 2.67 20.03 2.64
CA ASN A 318 2.96 18.61 2.83
C ASN A 318 2.22 17.69 1.87
N VAL A 319 1.19 18.18 1.17
CA VAL A 319 0.42 17.38 0.19
C VAL A 319 0.47 18.01 -1.19
N ALA A 320 0.09 19.28 -1.34
CA ALA A 320 0.04 19.91 -2.66
C ALA A 320 1.43 20.22 -3.24
N PHE A 321 2.33 20.82 -2.45
CA PHE A 321 3.66 21.20 -2.91
C PHE A 321 4.50 20.02 -3.41
N PRO A 322 4.57 18.85 -2.73
CA PRO A 322 5.29 17.69 -3.26
C PRO A 322 4.73 17.15 -4.58
N MET A 323 3.43 17.35 -4.90
CA MET A 323 2.91 16.99 -6.22
C MET A 323 3.53 17.85 -7.33
N PHE A 324 3.69 19.16 -7.09
CA PHE A 324 4.37 20.07 -8.04
C PHE A 324 5.87 19.75 -8.14
N THR A 325 6.53 19.40 -7.02
CA THR A 325 7.95 19.00 -7.08
C THR A 325 8.13 17.70 -7.84
N ALA A 326 7.21 16.73 -7.69
CA ALA A 326 7.22 15.51 -8.50
C ALA A 326 7.06 15.82 -10.00
N ALA A 327 6.12 16.70 -10.36
CA ALA A 327 5.91 17.11 -11.74
C ALA A 327 7.16 17.83 -12.31
N LEU A 328 7.76 18.75 -11.56
CA LEU A 328 8.99 19.43 -11.95
C LEU A 328 10.14 18.46 -12.16
N CYS A 329 10.35 17.55 -11.22
CA CYS A 329 11.40 16.54 -11.33
C CYS A 329 11.19 15.62 -12.55
N LEU A 330 9.94 15.26 -12.90
CA LEU A 330 9.63 14.51 -14.12
C LEU A 330 9.99 15.29 -15.39
N ILE A 331 9.63 16.57 -15.46
CA ILE A 331 9.97 17.43 -16.58
C ILE A 331 11.51 17.57 -16.71
N LEU A 332 12.21 17.81 -15.60
CA LEU A 332 13.67 17.88 -15.60
C LEU A 332 14.30 16.54 -16.02
N SER A 333 13.75 15.40 -15.61
CA SER A 333 14.21 14.08 -16.06
C SER A 333 14.08 13.89 -17.56
N VAL A 334 12.98 14.38 -18.17
CA VAL A 334 12.80 14.35 -19.64
C VAL A 334 13.80 15.26 -20.34
N LEU A 335 14.00 16.47 -19.86
CA LEU A 335 14.97 17.44 -20.44
C LEU A 335 16.41 16.95 -20.35
N THR A 336 16.73 16.16 -19.32
CA THR A 336 18.06 15.60 -19.08
C THR A 336 18.19 14.14 -19.50
N PHE A 337 17.29 13.63 -20.34
CA PHE A 337 17.23 12.21 -20.73
C PHE A 337 18.54 11.70 -21.36
N HIS A 338 19.25 12.58 -22.09
CA HIS A 338 20.56 12.27 -22.68
C HIS A 338 21.71 12.17 -21.66
N THR A 339 21.47 12.54 -20.41
CA THR A 339 22.41 12.40 -19.30
C THR A 339 21.81 11.47 -18.25
N PRO A 340 21.96 10.13 -18.37
CA PRO A 340 21.25 9.14 -17.56
C PRO A 340 21.34 9.35 -16.05
N VAL A 341 22.52 9.76 -15.55
CA VAL A 341 22.75 9.98 -14.13
C VAL A 341 21.91 11.16 -13.62
N VAL A 342 21.87 12.27 -14.34
CA VAL A 342 21.10 13.47 -13.95
C VAL A 342 19.62 13.18 -14.03
N SER A 343 19.18 12.53 -15.11
CA SER A 343 17.78 12.10 -15.28
C SER A 343 17.35 11.16 -14.14
N PHE A 344 18.20 10.21 -13.74
CA PHE A 344 17.92 9.31 -12.65
C PHE A 344 17.84 10.02 -11.28
N ILE A 345 18.71 11.01 -11.02
CA ILE A 345 18.62 11.85 -9.81
C ILE A 345 17.26 12.56 -9.75
N CYS A 346 16.79 13.10 -10.88
CA CYS A 346 15.46 13.68 -10.96
C CYS A 346 14.37 12.67 -10.66
N ILE A 347 14.46 11.44 -11.19
CA ILE A 347 13.52 10.35 -10.88
C ILE A 347 13.54 9.99 -9.38
N CYS A 348 14.70 9.98 -8.73
CA CYS A 348 14.77 9.83 -7.27
C CYS A 348 13.98 10.94 -6.55
N GLY A 349 14.08 12.19 -7.04
CA GLY A 349 13.28 13.32 -6.56
C GLY A 349 11.78 13.11 -6.72
N VAL A 350 11.33 12.49 -7.82
CA VAL A 350 9.92 12.12 -8.01
C VAL A 350 9.46 11.12 -6.95
N VAL A 351 10.22 10.02 -6.78
CA VAL A 351 9.88 8.96 -5.82
C VAL A 351 9.81 9.54 -4.40
N LEU A 352 10.81 10.34 -4.01
CA LEU A 352 10.80 11.03 -2.71
C LEU A 352 9.57 11.92 -2.54
N SER A 353 9.26 12.75 -3.52
CA SER A 353 8.13 13.68 -3.44
C SER A 353 6.81 12.96 -3.27
N VAL A 354 6.54 11.95 -4.09
CA VAL A 354 5.28 11.20 -4.08
C VAL A 354 5.09 10.41 -2.78
N PHE A 355 6.15 9.74 -2.30
CA PHE A 355 6.05 8.93 -1.08
C PHE A 355 6.11 9.74 0.22
N ALA A 356 6.61 11.00 0.18
CA ALA A 356 6.51 11.94 1.29
C ALA A 356 5.08 12.37 1.61
N ILE A 357 4.20 12.38 0.60
CA ILE A 357 2.81 12.84 0.75
C ILE A 357 1.99 11.87 1.59
N GLN A 358 2.20 10.56 1.44
CA GLN A 358 1.31 9.54 2.02
C GLN A 358 1.09 9.68 3.54
N PRO A 359 2.13 9.79 4.40
CA PRO A 359 1.90 9.97 5.83
C PRO A 359 1.27 11.32 6.17
N CYS A 360 1.56 12.37 5.38
CA CYS A 360 1.02 13.70 5.60
C CYS A 360 -0.45 13.84 5.20
N PHE A 361 -0.88 13.08 4.20
CA PHE A 361 -2.27 13.08 3.73
C PHE A 361 -3.24 12.68 4.84
N TRP A 362 -2.91 11.66 5.65
CA TRP A 362 -3.81 11.18 6.69
C TRP A 362 -4.07 12.19 7.81
N ASN A 363 -3.23 13.23 7.94
CA ASN A 363 -3.52 14.37 8.84
C ASN A 363 -4.72 15.20 8.35
N MET A 364 -5.11 15.08 7.07
CA MET A 364 -6.32 15.71 6.55
C MET A 364 -7.61 15.03 7.03
N ALA A 365 -7.51 13.86 7.68
CA ALA A 365 -8.65 13.19 8.32
C ALA A 365 -9.36 14.08 9.37
N LYS A 366 -8.66 15.07 9.92
CA LYS A 366 -9.24 16.09 10.82
C LYS A 366 -10.40 16.89 10.21
N PHE A 367 -10.52 16.92 8.87
CA PHE A 367 -11.63 17.55 8.17
C PHE A 367 -12.88 16.67 8.11
N LEU A 368 -12.77 15.39 8.51
CA LEU A 368 -13.90 14.48 8.64
C LEU A 368 -14.43 14.54 10.07
N SER A 369 -15.69 14.82 10.24
CA SER A 369 -16.36 14.92 11.54
C SER A 369 -17.45 13.84 11.71
N GLY A 370 -17.71 13.46 12.96
CA GLY A 370 -18.81 12.57 13.32
C GLY A 370 -18.55 11.08 13.22
N SER A 371 -19.60 10.29 13.41
CA SER A 371 -19.58 8.82 13.44
C SER A 371 -19.19 8.17 12.09
N SER A 372 -19.28 8.92 10.99
CA SER A 372 -18.91 8.46 9.63
C SER A 372 -17.42 8.60 9.32
N ALA A 373 -16.60 9.23 10.18
CA ALA A 373 -15.19 9.47 9.89
C ALA A 373 -14.41 8.18 9.62
N ALA A 374 -14.60 7.14 10.43
CA ALA A 374 -13.90 5.85 10.24
C ALA A 374 -14.31 5.13 8.95
N ALA A 375 -15.62 5.16 8.61
CA ALA A 375 -16.13 4.61 7.35
C ALA A 375 -15.64 5.44 6.15
N GLY A 376 -15.60 6.76 6.28
CA GLY A 376 -15.05 7.68 5.29
C GLY A 376 -13.58 7.40 4.99
N LEU A 377 -12.74 7.16 5.99
CA LEU A 377 -11.32 6.80 5.80
C LEU A 377 -11.15 5.49 5.03
N ALA A 378 -11.94 4.47 5.35
CA ALA A 378 -11.92 3.21 4.63
C ALA A 378 -12.34 3.39 3.15
N LEU A 379 -13.38 4.21 2.91
CA LEU A 379 -13.85 4.52 1.56
C LEU A 379 -12.82 5.33 0.77
N ILE A 380 -12.18 6.34 1.37
CA ILE A 380 -11.11 7.11 0.77
C ILE A 380 -10.00 6.17 0.29
N ASN A 381 -9.54 5.25 1.16
CA ASN A 381 -8.50 4.30 0.79
C ASN A 381 -8.92 3.37 -0.36
N SER A 382 -10.16 2.89 -0.34
CA SER A 382 -10.67 1.99 -1.38
C SER A 382 -10.79 2.69 -2.73
N LEU A 383 -11.39 3.88 -2.78
CA LEU A 383 -11.54 4.66 -4.02
C LEU A 383 -10.20 5.14 -4.57
N ALA A 384 -9.27 5.51 -3.70
CA ALA A 384 -7.95 5.98 -4.11
C ALA A 384 -7.12 4.91 -4.83
N ASN A 385 -7.35 3.62 -4.56
CA ASN A 385 -6.70 2.52 -5.30
C ASN A 385 -7.07 2.51 -6.79
N LEU A 386 -8.19 3.15 -7.20
CA LEU A 386 -8.48 3.40 -8.61
C LEU A 386 -7.42 4.27 -9.28
N GLY A 387 -6.69 5.11 -8.53
CA GLY A 387 -5.50 5.80 -9.04
C GLY A 387 -4.44 4.83 -9.57
N GLY A 388 -4.26 3.68 -8.91
CA GLY A 388 -3.40 2.59 -9.39
C GLY A 388 -3.93 1.96 -10.68
N PHE A 389 -5.23 1.70 -10.77
CA PHE A 389 -5.87 1.21 -11.99
C PHE A 389 -5.62 2.17 -13.17
N PHE A 390 -5.95 3.45 -12.98
CA PHE A 390 -5.78 4.44 -14.03
C PHE A 390 -4.32 4.60 -14.43
N SER A 391 -3.39 4.65 -13.49
CA SER A 391 -1.97 4.82 -13.80
C SER A 391 -1.40 3.66 -14.62
N GLN A 392 -1.67 2.41 -14.22
CA GLN A 392 -1.14 1.25 -14.94
C GLN A 392 -1.82 1.01 -16.29
N ASN A 393 -3.03 1.53 -16.49
CA ASN A 393 -3.75 1.45 -17.76
C ASN A 393 -3.35 2.58 -18.71
N THR A 394 -3.41 3.83 -18.26
CA THR A 394 -3.28 5.00 -19.14
C THR A 394 -1.84 5.36 -19.48
N ILE A 395 -0.87 5.12 -18.59
CA ILE A 395 0.53 5.41 -18.86
C ILE A 395 1.08 4.60 -20.05
N PRO A 396 0.91 3.26 -20.11
CA PRO A 396 1.28 2.47 -21.28
C PRO A 396 0.53 2.85 -22.55
N LEU A 397 -0.77 3.18 -22.43
CA LEU A 397 -1.58 3.64 -23.55
C LEU A 397 -1.01 4.92 -24.17
N VAL A 398 -0.63 5.90 -23.36
CA VAL A 398 0.02 7.14 -23.82
C VAL A 398 1.34 6.85 -24.52
N ARG A 399 2.12 5.89 -24.01
CA ARG A 399 3.37 5.47 -24.66
C ARG A 399 3.13 4.90 -26.05
N ASP A 400 2.17 3.97 -26.19
CA ASP A 400 1.84 3.34 -27.48
C ASP A 400 1.30 4.37 -28.47
N MET A 401 0.41 5.28 -28.03
CA MET A 401 -0.17 6.30 -28.90
C MET A 401 0.85 7.33 -29.39
N MET A 402 1.78 7.74 -28.54
CA MET A 402 2.75 8.79 -28.89
C MET A 402 4.05 8.23 -29.47
N ASN A 403 4.27 6.93 -29.38
CA ASN A 403 5.50 6.24 -29.79
C ASN A 403 6.80 6.94 -29.30
N ASN A 404 6.73 7.53 -28.10
CA ASN A 404 7.83 8.29 -27.50
C ASN A 404 8.14 7.79 -26.10
N PRO A 405 9.39 7.38 -25.81
CA PRO A 405 9.81 6.87 -24.49
C PRO A 405 9.59 7.86 -23.33
N SER A 406 9.62 9.17 -23.61
CA SER A 406 9.44 10.22 -22.61
C SER A 406 7.98 10.58 -22.36
N ALA A 407 7.04 10.19 -23.24
CA ALA A 407 5.64 10.53 -23.12
C ALA A 407 4.99 10.09 -21.79
N PRO A 408 5.29 8.90 -21.24
CA PRO A 408 4.82 8.50 -19.91
C PRO A 408 5.20 9.46 -18.80
N MET A 409 6.44 9.95 -18.80
CA MET A 409 6.93 10.88 -17.77
C MET A 409 6.22 12.24 -17.87
N ILE A 410 6.03 12.76 -19.08
CA ILE A 410 5.28 14.00 -19.31
C ILE A 410 3.82 13.83 -18.87
N TYR A 411 3.19 12.70 -19.21
CA TYR A 411 1.82 12.43 -18.81
C TYR A 411 1.65 12.37 -17.28
N ILE A 412 2.55 11.67 -16.58
CA ILE A 412 2.54 11.64 -15.11
C ILE A 412 2.74 13.06 -14.56
N ALA A 413 3.63 13.88 -15.13
CA ALA A 413 3.87 15.27 -14.70
C ALA A 413 2.60 16.12 -14.83
N ILE A 414 1.86 15.98 -15.94
CA ILE A 414 0.59 16.68 -16.16
C ILE A 414 -0.43 16.27 -15.08
N VAL A 415 -0.60 14.96 -14.86
CA VAL A 415 -1.55 14.44 -13.86
C VAL A 415 -1.18 14.89 -12.45
N MET A 416 0.12 14.88 -12.08
CA MET A 416 0.57 15.37 -10.78
C MET A 416 0.36 16.89 -10.63
N THR A 417 0.52 17.67 -11.70
CA THR A 417 0.22 19.11 -11.69
C THR A 417 -1.27 19.37 -11.47
N ILE A 418 -2.15 18.67 -12.21
CA ILE A 418 -3.61 18.72 -12.02
C ILE A 418 -3.98 18.29 -10.59
N GLY A 419 -3.36 17.22 -10.09
CA GLY A 419 -3.53 16.75 -8.71
C GLY A 419 -3.14 17.81 -7.67
N GLY A 420 -2.01 18.49 -7.88
CA GLY A 420 -1.56 19.59 -7.01
C GLY A 420 -2.55 20.76 -6.98
N ILE A 421 -3.00 21.22 -8.15
CA ILE A 421 -4.00 22.28 -8.28
C ILE A 421 -5.32 21.88 -7.60
N SER A 422 -5.83 20.69 -7.93
CA SER A 422 -7.07 20.15 -7.33
C SER A 422 -6.95 20.07 -5.81
N THR A 423 -5.81 19.61 -5.32
CA THR A 423 -5.53 19.52 -3.87
C THR A 423 -5.58 20.90 -3.21
N MET A 424 -4.97 21.91 -3.81
CA MET A 424 -5.02 23.29 -3.28
C MET A 424 -6.45 23.83 -3.22
N MET A 425 -7.24 23.59 -4.25
CA MET A 425 -8.66 24.01 -4.30
C MET A 425 -9.49 23.29 -3.22
N ILE A 426 -9.31 21.98 -3.08
CA ILE A 426 -10.01 21.15 -2.09
C ILE A 426 -9.64 21.57 -0.67
N ILE A 427 -8.36 21.79 -0.38
CA ILE A 427 -7.92 22.25 0.95
C ILE A 427 -8.56 23.61 1.29
N ARG A 428 -8.58 24.55 0.34
CA ARG A 428 -9.22 25.84 0.52
C ARG A 428 -10.72 25.68 0.82
N TRP A 429 -11.42 24.85 0.05
CA TRP A 429 -12.84 24.57 0.26
C TRP A 429 -13.10 23.93 1.63
N LEU A 430 -12.32 22.93 2.04
CA LEU A 430 -12.45 22.27 3.34
C LEU A 430 -12.24 23.23 4.51
N LYS A 431 -11.25 24.13 4.42
CA LYS A 431 -11.00 25.16 5.45
C LYS A 431 -12.16 26.15 5.55
N ASN A 432 -12.68 26.62 4.42
CA ASN A 432 -13.81 27.55 4.40
C ASN A 432 -15.09 26.90 4.94
N SER A 433 -15.35 25.63 4.62
CA SER A 433 -16.50 24.88 5.14
C SER A 433 -16.41 24.68 6.65
N ALA A 434 -15.23 24.34 7.18
CA ALA A 434 -15.01 24.19 8.61
C ALA A 434 -15.18 25.52 9.38
N ALA A 435 -14.71 26.64 8.81
CA ALA A 435 -14.90 27.96 9.39
C ALA A 435 -16.38 28.36 9.44
N ALA A 436 -17.15 28.12 8.37
CA ALA A 436 -18.58 28.40 8.31
C ALA A 436 -19.38 27.60 9.36
N GLU A 437 -19.05 26.30 9.55
CA GLU A 437 -19.68 25.46 10.58
C GLU A 437 -19.38 25.97 12.00
N ALA A 438 -18.11 26.37 12.25
CA ALA A 438 -17.73 26.92 13.57
C ALA A 438 -18.50 28.21 13.89
N HIS A 439 -18.67 29.11 12.91
CA HIS A 439 -19.48 30.32 13.08
C HIS A 439 -20.97 30.02 13.36
N THR A 440 -21.53 29.03 12.67
CA THR A 440 -22.93 28.62 12.89
C THR A 440 -23.14 28.03 14.28
N GLN A 441 -22.21 27.17 14.74
CA GLN A 441 -22.25 26.60 16.08
C GLN A 441 -22.13 27.68 17.19
N GLN A 442 -21.25 28.65 17.00
CA GLN A 442 -21.12 29.79 17.92
C GLN A 442 -22.36 30.68 17.96
N ALA A 443 -23.00 30.93 16.81
CA ALA A 443 -24.25 31.68 16.74
C ALA A 443 -25.39 30.95 17.46
N VAL A 444 -25.49 29.62 17.32
CA VAL A 444 -26.49 28.79 18.02
C VAL A 444 -26.22 28.72 19.54
N ALA A 445 -24.95 28.70 19.96
CA ALA A 445 -24.59 28.66 21.38
C ALA A 445 -24.81 30.02 22.09
N ASN A 446 -24.83 31.11 21.32
CA ASN A 446 -25.05 32.47 21.84
C ASN A 446 -26.54 32.94 21.75
N ALA A 447 -27.41 32.14 21.10
CA ALA A 447 -28.84 32.34 21.01
C ALA A 447 -29.60 31.49 22.04
#